data_f74931f65e90f52a9cdcd5255806927a
#
_entry.id   f74931f65e90f52a9cdcd5255806927a
#
_cell.length_a   1.000
_cell.length_b   1.000
_cell.length_c   1.000
_cell.angle_alpha   90.00
_cell.angle_beta   90.00
_cell.angle_gamma   90.00
#
_symmetry.space_group_name_H-M   'P 1'
#
loop_
_entity.id
_entity.type
_entity.pdbx_description
1 polymer ?
#
loop_
_entity_poly.entity_id
_entity_poly.type
_entity_poly.pdbx_seq_one_letter_code
_entity_poly.pdbx_strand_id
1 'polypeptide(L)'
;AESGLLKGSTDNHSHILYGVDDGVKTLEESLQILSFMETSGVKHIWLTPHVMEDVPNTTEFLRTRFEELKSAYHGGLELSLASENMIDSLFMERTRIFCSMKEIDSWWRRPPGLALWTCGISWTM
;
A
#
# COMPACT_ATOMS: atom_id res chain seq x y z
N ALA A 1 11.71 -14.51 -13.26
CA ALA A 1 10.81 -15.43 -12.59
C ALA A 1 11.32 -16.87 -12.55
N GLU A 2 12.11 -17.28 -13.54
CA GLU A 2 12.69 -18.64 -13.58
C GLU A 2 13.78 -18.89 -12.54
N SER A 3 14.38 -17.82 -12.00
CA SER A 3 15.44 -17.91 -10.98
C SER A 3 14.96 -18.35 -9.60
N GLY A 4 13.65 -18.24 -9.29
CA GLY A 4 13.10 -18.51 -7.96
C GLY A 4 13.49 -17.52 -6.89
N LEU A 5 14.13 -16.38 -7.24
CA LEU A 5 14.58 -15.37 -6.28
C LEU A 5 13.42 -14.73 -5.50
N LEU A 6 12.24 -14.63 -6.12
CA LEU A 6 11.06 -14.03 -5.49
C LEU A 6 10.19 -15.02 -4.74
N LYS A 7 10.55 -16.31 -4.77
CA LYS A 7 9.74 -17.35 -4.13
C LYS A 7 9.61 -17.11 -2.62
N GLY A 8 8.37 -16.95 -2.16
CA GLY A 8 8.06 -16.70 -0.77
C GLY A 8 8.32 -15.28 -0.31
N SER A 9 8.65 -14.36 -1.22
CA SER A 9 8.94 -12.97 -0.88
C SER A 9 7.68 -12.16 -0.56
N THR A 10 7.88 -11.03 0.12
CA THR A 10 6.86 -10.00 0.36
C THR A 10 7.26 -8.72 -0.34
N ASP A 11 6.35 -8.15 -1.11
CA ASP A 11 6.51 -6.80 -1.65
C ASP A 11 5.91 -5.81 -0.64
N ASN A 12 6.74 -4.97 -0.08
CA ASN A 12 6.35 -4.03 0.98
C ASN A 12 5.92 -2.66 0.47
N HIS A 13 5.99 -2.41 -0.83
CA HIS A 13 5.68 -1.11 -1.40
C HIS A 13 5.26 -1.26 -2.86
N SER A 14 4.02 -0.92 -3.16
CA SER A 14 3.52 -1.00 -4.54
C SER A 14 2.38 -0.01 -4.80
N HIS A 15 2.26 0.39 -6.06
CA HIS A 15 1.18 1.24 -6.55
C HIS A 15 0.25 0.45 -7.49
N ILE A 16 -0.07 -0.76 -7.08
CA ILE A 16 -0.93 -1.70 -7.84
C ILE A 16 -2.41 -1.39 -7.65
N LEU A 17 -2.79 -0.69 -6.57
CA LEU A 17 -4.20 -0.32 -6.36
C LEU A 17 -4.66 0.66 -7.44
N TYR A 18 -5.63 0.24 -8.24
CA TYR A 18 -6.01 0.96 -9.45
C TYR A 18 -6.79 2.26 -9.20
N GLY A 19 -6.53 3.25 -10.05
CA GLY A 19 -7.34 4.47 -10.12
C GLY A 19 -7.28 5.39 -8.90
N VAL A 20 -6.21 5.30 -8.10
CA VAL A 20 -6.07 6.11 -6.87
C VAL A 20 -4.90 7.09 -6.92
N ASP A 21 -3.88 6.81 -7.72
CA ASP A 21 -2.68 7.66 -7.84
C ASP A 21 -2.06 7.57 -9.25
N ASP A 22 -0.79 7.87 -9.37
CA ASP A 22 -0.04 7.81 -10.63
C ASP A 22 0.37 6.39 -11.05
N GLY A 23 0.09 5.39 -10.24
CA GLY A 23 0.33 3.98 -10.54
C GLY A 23 -0.69 3.39 -11.51
N VAL A 24 -1.17 2.19 -11.23
CA VAL A 24 -2.12 1.44 -12.06
C VAL A 24 -3.44 2.18 -12.22
N LYS A 25 -3.98 2.19 -13.43
CA LYS A 25 -5.20 2.96 -13.75
C LYS A 25 -6.48 2.13 -13.77
N THR A 26 -6.40 0.86 -14.16
CA THR A 26 -7.58 0.02 -14.33
C THR A 26 -7.51 -1.24 -13.47
N LEU A 27 -8.70 -1.79 -13.17
CA LEU A 27 -8.82 -3.03 -12.43
C LEU A 27 -8.12 -4.19 -13.17
N GLU A 28 -8.27 -4.24 -14.48
CA GLU A 28 -7.67 -5.28 -15.33
C GLU A 28 -6.15 -5.28 -15.24
N GLU A 29 -5.53 -4.10 -15.26
CA GLU A 29 -4.08 -3.95 -15.09
C GLU A 29 -3.63 -4.43 -13.72
N SER A 30 -4.36 -4.06 -12.66
CA SER A 30 -4.08 -4.56 -11.31
C SER A 30 -4.09 -6.08 -11.25
N LEU A 31 -5.14 -6.70 -11.80
CA LEU A 31 -5.29 -8.16 -11.81
C LEU A 31 -4.17 -8.84 -12.60
N GLN A 32 -3.77 -8.27 -13.73
CA GLN A 32 -2.64 -8.80 -14.53
C GLN A 32 -1.33 -8.77 -13.76
N ILE A 33 -1.05 -7.66 -13.07
CA ILE A 33 0.17 -7.50 -12.27
C ILE A 33 0.15 -8.49 -11.10
N LEU A 34 -0.96 -8.60 -10.39
CA LEU A 34 -1.09 -9.56 -9.29
C LEU A 34 -0.87 -10.99 -9.75
N SER A 35 -1.43 -11.39 -10.90
CA SER A 35 -1.20 -12.72 -11.48
C SER A 35 0.26 -12.95 -11.84
N PHE A 36 0.92 -11.95 -12.39
CA PHE A 36 2.35 -12.01 -12.70
C PHE A 36 3.19 -12.16 -11.44
N MET A 37 2.91 -11.40 -10.42
CA MET A 37 3.62 -11.46 -9.13
C MET A 37 3.44 -12.84 -8.46
N GLU A 38 2.22 -13.36 -8.48
CA GLU A 38 1.94 -14.70 -7.97
C GLU A 38 2.73 -15.78 -8.71
N THR A 39 2.74 -15.72 -10.05
CA THR A 39 3.51 -16.64 -10.89
C THR A 39 5.02 -16.53 -10.63
N SER A 40 5.49 -15.34 -10.27
CA SER A 40 6.89 -15.09 -9.93
C SER A 40 7.28 -15.62 -8.54
N GLY A 41 6.31 -16.05 -7.74
CA GLY A 41 6.56 -16.64 -6.42
C GLY A 41 6.37 -15.72 -5.23
N VAL A 42 5.95 -14.49 -5.46
CA VAL A 42 5.60 -13.55 -4.38
C VAL A 42 4.42 -14.10 -3.60
N LYS A 43 4.41 -13.93 -2.29
CA LYS A 43 3.36 -14.44 -1.40
C LYS A 43 2.48 -13.36 -0.82
N HIS A 44 3.03 -12.19 -0.57
CA HIS A 44 2.33 -11.09 0.09
C HIS A 44 2.70 -9.77 -0.57
N ILE A 45 1.71 -8.94 -0.82
CA ILE A 45 1.90 -7.61 -1.40
C ILE A 45 1.19 -6.57 -0.54
N TRP A 46 1.93 -5.53 -0.16
CA TRP A 46 1.40 -4.33 0.45
C TRP A 46 1.09 -3.30 -0.63
N LEU A 47 -0.16 -2.92 -0.74
CA LEU A 47 -0.62 -1.84 -1.60
C LEU A 47 -0.47 -0.52 -0.85
N THR A 48 0.41 0.36 -1.34
CA THR A 48 0.80 1.58 -0.64
C THR A 48 0.54 2.82 -1.51
N PRO A 49 -0.72 3.14 -1.83
CA PRO A 49 -1.04 4.28 -2.67
C PRO A 49 -0.61 5.60 -2.03
N HIS A 50 -0.33 6.60 -2.87
CA HIS A 50 0.04 7.94 -2.42
C HIS A 50 -1.09 8.62 -1.66
N VAL A 51 -0.71 9.31 -0.58
CA VAL A 51 -1.55 10.29 0.11
C VAL A 51 -0.71 11.56 0.27
N MET A 52 -1.04 12.58 -0.48
CA MET A 52 -0.32 13.86 -0.49
C MET A 52 -1.26 14.99 -0.89
N GLU A 53 -0.78 16.23 -0.83
CA GLU A 53 -1.57 17.42 -1.14
C GLU A 53 -2.19 17.35 -2.55
N ASP A 54 -1.40 16.92 -3.54
CA ASP A 54 -1.84 16.77 -4.93
C ASP A 54 -2.64 15.50 -5.19
N VAL A 55 -2.60 14.54 -4.27
CA VAL A 55 -3.35 13.27 -4.34
C VAL A 55 -4.02 13.04 -2.99
N PRO A 56 -5.12 13.77 -2.70
CA PRO A 56 -5.75 13.78 -1.38
C PRO A 56 -6.65 12.57 -1.15
N ASN A 57 -6.10 11.36 -1.25
CA ASN A 57 -6.84 10.14 -0.99
C ASN A 57 -7.32 10.08 0.46
N THR A 58 -8.57 9.65 0.65
CA THR A 58 -9.13 9.39 1.98
C THR A 58 -9.01 7.91 2.33
N THR A 59 -8.99 7.62 3.62
CA THR A 59 -8.98 6.24 4.12
C THR A 59 -10.16 5.43 3.59
N GLU A 60 -11.35 6.02 3.61
CA GLU A 60 -12.58 5.37 3.16
C GLU A 60 -12.53 5.03 1.67
N PHE A 61 -12.07 5.97 0.86
CA PHE A 61 -11.92 5.76 -0.59
C PHE A 61 -10.93 4.65 -0.90
N LEU A 62 -9.75 4.69 -0.28
CA LEU A 62 -8.71 3.67 -0.46
C LEU A 62 -9.19 2.29 0.00
N ARG A 63 -9.88 2.24 1.13
CA ARG A 63 -10.43 0.99 1.67
C ARG A 63 -11.48 0.40 0.73
N THR A 64 -12.40 1.22 0.23
CA THR A 64 -13.42 0.79 -0.74
C THR A 64 -12.77 0.21 -1.99
N ARG A 65 -11.78 0.91 -2.53
CA ARG A 65 -11.05 0.46 -3.72
C ARG A 65 -10.30 -0.84 -3.48
N PHE A 66 -9.71 -0.97 -2.30
CA PHE A 66 -9.02 -2.19 -1.88
C PHE A 66 -9.97 -3.39 -1.78
N GLU A 67 -11.14 -3.20 -1.19
CA GLU A 67 -12.15 -4.27 -1.10
C GLU A 67 -12.67 -4.68 -2.50
N GLU A 68 -12.85 -3.74 -3.42
CA GLU A 68 -13.20 -4.03 -4.81
C GLU A 68 -12.12 -4.91 -5.47
N LEU A 69 -10.84 -4.55 -5.30
CA LEU A 69 -9.73 -5.33 -5.85
C LEU A 69 -9.66 -6.73 -5.24
N LYS A 70 -9.79 -6.84 -3.92
CA LYS A 70 -9.80 -8.15 -3.24
C LYS A 70 -10.94 -9.03 -3.71
N SER A 71 -12.11 -8.47 -3.91
CA SER A 71 -13.29 -9.20 -4.41
C SER A 71 -13.11 -9.70 -5.83
N ALA A 72 -12.39 -8.97 -6.66
CA ALA A 72 -12.11 -9.33 -8.05
C ALA A 72 -10.92 -10.29 -8.20
N TYR A 73 -9.99 -10.28 -7.25
CA TYR A 73 -8.80 -11.13 -7.28
C TYR A 73 -9.08 -12.47 -6.61
N HIS A 74 -8.89 -13.56 -7.35
CA HIS A 74 -9.15 -14.93 -6.90
C HIS A 74 -7.88 -15.79 -6.79
N GLY A 75 -6.70 -15.18 -6.81
CA GLY A 75 -5.44 -15.89 -6.68
C GLY A 75 -5.03 -16.15 -5.23
N GLY A 76 -3.80 -16.65 -5.07
CA GLY A 76 -3.26 -17.05 -3.78
C GLY A 76 -2.41 -16.01 -3.05
N LEU A 77 -2.25 -14.80 -3.61
CA LEU A 77 -1.52 -13.71 -2.95
C LEU A 77 -2.28 -13.18 -1.75
N GLU A 78 -1.56 -12.94 -0.68
CA GLU A 78 -2.08 -12.16 0.44
C GLU A 78 -1.92 -10.67 0.12
N LEU A 79 -2.99 -9.91 0.24
CA LEU A 79 -3.01 -8.47 -0.02
C LEU A 79 -3.25 -7.70 1.27
N SER A 80 -2.47 -6.65 1.48
CA SER A 80 -2.65 -5.72 2.59
C SER A 80 -2.63 -4.29 2.09
N LEU A 81 -3.34 -3.41 2.77
CA LEU A 81 -3.42 -1.99 2.42
C LEU A 81 -2.64 -1.16 3.43
N ALA A 82 -1.80 -0.27 2.93
CA ALA A 82 -1.17 0.79 3.70
C ALA A 82 -1.25 2.08 2.89
N SER A 83 -0.45 3.08 3.20
CA SER A 83 -0.37 4.29 2.41
C SER A 83 1.03 4.87 2.43
N GLU A 84 1.43 5.45 1.31
CA GLU A 84 2.65 6.25 1.22
C GLU A 84 2.28 7.72 1.42
N ASN A 85 2.62 8.26 2.58
CA ASN A 85 2.29 9.64 2.94
C ASN A 85 3.44 10.58 2.66
N MET A 86 3.20 11.60 1.84
CA MET A 86 4.16 12.66 1.61
C MET A 86 4.26 13.55 2.86
N ILE A 87 5.48 13.92 3.24
CA ILE A 87 5.71 14.92 4.29
C ILE A 87 5.57 16.31 3.68
N ASP A 88 4.32 16.73 3.53
CA ASP A 88 3.95 18.05 3.02
C ASP A 88 3.28 18.89 4.10
N SER A 89 2.73 20.05 3.73
CA SER A 89 2.10 20.98 4.68
C SER A 89 0.93 20.38 5.45
N LEU A 90 0.26 19.38 4.88
CA LEU A 90 -0.91 18.74 5.48
C LEU A 90 -0.58 17.43 6.20
N PHE A 91 0.69 17.02 6.21
CA PHE A 91 1.12 15.74 6.76
C PHE A 91 0.69 15.55 8.22
N MET A 92 0.92 16.55 9.06
CA MET A 92 0.58 16.46 10.49
C MET A 92 -0.93 16.33 10.72
N GLU A 93 -1.73 16.94 9.88
CA GLU A 93 -3.19 16.83 9.95
C GLU A 93 -3.66 15.46 9.51
N ARG A 94 -3.11 14.94 8.41
CA ARG A 94 -3.43 13.60 7.91
C ARG A 94 -3.05 12.50 8.90
N THR A 95 -1.89 12.60 9.53
CA THR A 95 -1.42 11.57 10.47
C THR A 95 -2.30 11.45 11.71
N ARG A 96 -2.96 12.52 12.12
CA ARG A 96 -3.95 12.47 13.22
C ARG A 96 -5.16 11.60 12.85
N ILE A 97 -5.48 11.52 11.56
CA ILE A 97 -6.61 10.75 11.06
C ILE A 97 -6.22 9.27 10.86
N PHE A 98 -5.00 9.02 10.41
CA PHE A 98 -4.54 7.70 9.99
C PHE A 98 -3.81 6.90 11.08
N CYS A 99 -3.17 7.56 12.04
CA CYS A 99 -2.37 6.91 13.07
C CYS A 99 -2.87 7.30 14.46
N SER A 100 -2.88 6.34 15.40
CA SER A 100 -3.10 6.68 16.80
C SER A 100 -1.94 7.52 17.33
N MET A 101 -2.18 8.33 18.36
CA MET A 101 -1.13 9.16 18.98
C MET A 101 0.07 8.34 19.47
N LYS A 102 -0.15 7.11 19.89
CA LYS A 102 0.92 6.20 20.32
C LYS A 102 1.80 5.75 19.16
N GLU A 103 1.22 5.54 18.00
CA GLU A 103 1.96 5.16 16.80
C GLU A 103 2.79 6.33 16.27
N ILE A 104 2.27 7.55 16.36
CA ILE A 104 3.00 8.78 16.00
C ILE A 104 4.21 8.97 16.90
N ASP A 105 4.07 8.78 18.22
CA ASP A 105 5.19 8.91 19.17
C ASP A 105 6.30 7.89 18.93
N SER A 106 5.95 6.64 18.63
CA SER A 106 6.93 5.60 18.30
C SER A 106 7.64 5.91 16.97
N TRP A 107 6.98 6.63 16.10
CA TRP A 107 7.43 6.99 14.77
C TRP A 107 8.51 8.09 14.79
N TRP A 108 8.34 9.12 15.62
CA TRP A 108 9.31 10.21 15.79
C TRP A 108 10.63 9.75 16.41
N ARG A 109 10.65 8.61 17.09
CA ARG A 109 11.82 8.06 17.76
C ARG A 109 12.69 7.18 16.87
N ARG A 110 12.34 7.01 15.59
CA ARG A 110 13.14 6.22 14.65
C ARG A 110 14.31 7.06 14.12
N PRO A 111 15.50 6.43 13.89
CA PRO A 111 16.67 7.18 13.44
C PRO A 111 16.44 7.81 12.07
N PRO A 112 17.02 9.00 11.82
CA PRO A 112 16.93 9.65 10.52
C PRO A 112 17.64 8.79 9.47
N GLY A 113 16.99 8.58 8.34
CA GLY A 113 17.53 7.80 7.22
C GLY A 113 16.58 6.77 6.62
N LEU A 114 15.47 6.46 7.29
CA LEU A 114 14.39 5.64 6.73
C LEU A 114 13.30 6.56 6.18
N ALA A 115 13.57 7.10 5.00
CA ALA A 115 12.67 8.07 4.34
C ALA A 115 11.51 7.42 3.58
N LEU A 116 11.30 6.13 3.71
CA LEU A 116 10.15 5.42 3.14
C LEU A 116 9.12 5.18 4.24
N TRP A 117 8.17 6.08 4.30
CA TRP A 117 7.15 6.11 5.32
C TRP A 117 5.91 5.41 4.84
N THR A 118 5.93 4.13 4.95
CA THR A 118 4.68 3.41 5.08
C THR A 118 4.20 3.62 6.50
N CYS A 119 3.22 4.45 6.71
CA CYS A 119 2.43 4.39 7.92
C CYS A 119 1.73 3.03 7.84
N GLY A 120 2.38 2.01 8.42
CA GLY A 120 1.85 0.65 8.45
C GLY A 120 0.66 0.60 9.36
N ILE A 121 -0.45 1.14 8.91
CA ILE A 121 -1.72 0.76 9.46
C ILE A 121 -1.99 -0.59 8.83
N SER A 122 -1.60 -1.63 9.55
CA SER A 122 -2.07 -2.96 9.26
C SER A 122 -3.59 -2.93 9.36
N TRP A 123 -4.24 -2.77 8.23
CA TRP A 123 -5.68 -3.00 8.13
C TRP A 123 -5.89 -4.51 8.10
N THR A 124 -5.54 -5.17 9.19
CA THR A 124 -5.99 -6.52 9.42
C THR A 124 -7.46 -6.46 9.74
N MET A 125 -8.24 -6.71 8.73
CA MET A 125 -9.59 -7.17 8.98
C MET A 125 -9.63 -8.68 8.93
#